data_7d66b04b1a77cf60bb7b770931f00367
#
_entry.id   7d66b04b1a77cf60bb7b770931f00367
#
_cell.length_a   1.000
_cell.length_b   1.000
_cell.length_c   1.000
_cell.angle_alpha   90.00
_cell.angle_beta   90.00
_cell.angle_gamma   90.00
#
_symmetry.space_group_name_H-M   'P 1'
#
loop_
_entity.id
_entity.type
_entity.pdbx_description
1 polymer ?
#
loop_
_entity_poly.entity_id
_entity_poly.type
_entity_poly.pdbx_seq_one_letter_code
_entity_poly.pdbx_strand_id
1 'polypeptide(L)'
;MKIAFIGLGNMGGPMAMNLLKAGHTVSGFDLSTEACKKFAADGLPIAASAAATLAGAEIVISMLPASAHVEGLYLGSDGKPGILQEIAAGTLVIDSSTIAAASSRKVAEAAAKRGIPVLDAPVSGGTGGAIAGTLTFMVGGDTADLERARPVLEKMGANIFHAGGAGAGQTAKICNNMLLGVLMIGTSEALALGVANGLDPKVLSEIMRRSSGGNWALEKYNPMPGVMETSPASKNYAGGFGTDLMLKDLGLAQENAAAVRASTPLGGLARNIYATHSLAGHGALDFSSVIKLVQGK
;
A
#
# COMPACT_ATOMS: atom_id res chain seq x y z
N MET A 1 -22.79 -8.70 -4.94
CA MET A 1 -22.28 -7.84 -6.03
C MET A 1 -21.30 -8.63 -6.87
N LYS A 2 -21.21 -8.32 -8.17
CA LYS A 2 -20.16 -8.87 -9.05
C LYS A 2 -18.96 -7.92 -9.05
N ILE A 3 -17.78 -8.44 -8.73
CA ILE A 3 -16.56 -7.65 -8.54
C ILE A 3 -15.46 -8.20 -9.44
N ALA A 4 -14.87 -7.34 -10.26
CA ALA A 4 -13.63 -7.60 -10.97
C ALA A 4 -12.46 -7.21 -10.05
N PHE A 5 -11.52 -8.11 -9.79
CA PHE A 5 -10.35 -7.82 -8.97
C PHE A 5 -9.06 -8.04 -9.75
N ILE A 6 -8.29 -6.98 -9.96
CA ILE A 6 -7.09 -6.99 -10.81
C ILE A 6 -5.85 -6.71 -9.97
N GLY A 7 -4.89 -7.65 -10.00
CA GLY A 7 -3.72 -7.64 -9.16
C GLY A 7 -3.89 -8.53 -7.92
N LEU A 8 -3.39 -9.77 -7.98
CA LEU A 8 -3.53 -10.81 -6.96
C LEU A 8 -2.23 -11.06 -6.19
N GLY A 9 -1.37 -10.05 -6.09
CA GLY A 9 -0.15 -10.15 -5.32
C GLY A 9 -0.39 -10.32 -3.80
N ASN A 10 0.64 -10.07 -2.99
CA ASN A 10 0.62 -10.28 -1.54
C ASN A 10 -0.50 -9.52 -0.80
N MET A 11 -0.98 -8.42 -1.38
CA MET A 11 -2.08 -7.63 -0.83
C MET A 11 -3.41 -7.95 -1.50
N GLY A 12 -3.46 -7.85 -2.85
CA GLY A 12 -4.71 -7.96 -3.59
C GLY A 12 -5.35 -9.35 -3.53
N GLY A 13 -4.53 -10.41 -3.55
CA GLY A 13 -5.07 -11.77 -3.43
C GLY A 13 -5.85 -11.99 -2.14
N PRO A 14 -5.29 -11.74 -0.94
CA PRO A 14 -6.04 -11.79 0.32
C PRO A 14 -7.27 -10.87 0.36
N MET A 15 -7.18 -9.66 -0.21
CA MET A 15 -8.33 -8.75 -0.31
C MET A 15 -9.47 -9.37 -1.16
N ALA A 16 -9.13 -9.93 -2.33
CA ALA A 16 -10.09 -10.62 -3.20
C ALA A 16 -10.74 -11.83 -2.49
N MET A 17 -9.94 -12.60 -1.74
CA MET A 17 -10.44 -13.73 -0.95
C MET A 17 -11.39 -13.30 0.17
N ASN A 18 -11.17 -12.17 0.82
CA ASN A 18 -12.08 -11.64 1.83
C ASN A 18 -13.44 -11.27 1.21
N LEU A 19 -13.44 -10.68 0.01
CA LEU A 19 -14.67 -10.39 -0.73
C LEU A 19 -15.42 -11.66 -1.13
N LEU A 20 -14.69 -12.69 -1.60
CA LEU A 20 -15.29 -13.98 -1.94
C LEU A 20 -15.92 -14.65 -0.71
N LYS A 21 -15.20 -14.67 0.43
CA LYS A 21 -15.69 -15.18 1.71
C LYS A 21 -16.90 -14.41 2.23
N ALA A 22 -17.02 -13.13 1.91
CA ALA A 22 -18.16 -12.30 2.26
C ALA A 22 -19.38 -12.53 1.36
N GLY A 23 -19.33 -13.47 0.41
CA GLY A 23 -20.43 -13.85 -0.46
C GLY A 23 -20.57 -13.02 -1.73
N HIS A 24 -19.56 -12.22 -2.10
CA HIS A 24 -19.53 -11.54 -3.39
C HIS A 24 -19.11 -12.51 -4.51
N THR A 25 -19.60 -12.27 -5.72
CA THR A 25 -19.10 -12.96 -6.92
C THR A 25 -17.84 -12.24 -7.39
N VAL A 26 -16.66 -12.83 -7.18
CA VAL A 26 -15.38 -12.21 -7.53
C VAL A 26 -14.77 -12.93 -8.72
N SER A 27 -14.29 -12.16 -9.71
CA SER A 27 -13.47 -12.64 -10.82
C SER A 27 -12.09 -11.98 -10.73
N GLY A 28 -11.05 -12.78 -10.49
CA GLY A 28 -9.68 -12.31 -10.28
C GLY A 28 -8.84 -12.38 -11.55
N PHE A 29 -7.85 -11.51 -11.67
CA PHE A 29 -6.80 -11.57 -12.71
C PHE A 29 -5.48 -11.00 -12.21
N ASP A 30 -4.38 -11.63 -12.60
CA ASP A 30 -3.02 -11.12 -12.43
C ASP A 30 -2.18 -11.52 -13.65
N LEU A 31 -1.14 -10.73 -13.95
CA LEU A 31 -0.15 -11.09 -14.97
C LEU A 31 0.74 -12.26 -14.52
N SER A 32 0.90 -12.46 -13.20
CA SER A 32 1.61 -13.60 -12.62
C SER A 32 0.75 -14.85 -12.67
N THR A 33 1.14 -15.80 -13.53
CA THR A 33 0.51 -17.13 -13.60
C THR A 33 0.58 -17.87 -12.26
N GLU A 34 1.63 -17.64 -11.49
CA GLU A 34 1.81 -18.25 -10.16
C GLU A 34 0.79 -17.71 -9.16
N ALA A 35 0.59 -16.39 -9.12
CA ALA A 35 -0.44 -15.76 -8.30
C ALA A 35 -1.85 -16.26 -8.68
N CYS A 36 -2.14 -16.32 -9.98
CA CYS A 36 -3.40 -16.86 -10.47
C CYS A 36 -3.62 -18.32 -10.02
N LYS A 37 -2.63 -19.20 -10.17
CA LYS A 37 -2.72 -20.61 -9.74
C LYS A 37 -2.92 -20.74 -8.25
N LYS A 38 -2.19 -19.97 -7.45
CA LYS A 38 -2.31 -19.95 -5.99
C LYS A 38 -3.75 -19.65 -5.55
N PHE A 39 -4.31 -18.55 -6.01
CA PHE A 39 -5.64 -18.13 -5.57
C PHE A 39 -6.77 -18.93 -6.24
N ALA A 40 -6.55 -19.49 -7.44
CA ALA A 40 -7.46 -20.48 -8.01
C ALA A 40 -7.57 -21.74 -7.14
N ALA A 41 -6.46 -22.23 -6.59
CA ALA A 41 -6.46 -23.36 -5.65
C ALA A 41 -7.21 -23.05 -4.35
N ASP A 42 -7.23 -21.77 -3.93
CA ASP A 42 -8.01 -21.28 -2.78
C ASP A 42 -9.49 -21.00 -3.13
N GLY A 43 -9.90 -21.26 -4.38
CA GLY A 43 -11.31 -21.16 -4.82
C GLY A 43 -11.69 -19.81 -5.47
N LEU A 44 -10.73 -18.91 -5.74
CA LEU A 44 -11.02 -17.66 -6.47
C LEU A 44 -11.19 -17.95 -7.97
N PRO A 45 -12.33 -17.59 -8.60
CA PRO A 45 -12.49 -17.64 -10.04
C PRO A 45 -11.49 -16.73 -10.74
N ILE A 46 -10.66 -17.29 -11.65
CA ILE A 46 -9.63 -16.55 -12.39
C ILE A 46 -10.08 -16.37 -13.84
N ALA A 47 -10.07 -15.12 -14.30
CA ALA A 47 -10.36 -14.76 -15.69
C ALA A 47 -9.10 -14.88 -16.58
N ALA A 48 -9.30 -15.03 -17.89
CA ALA A 48 -8.23 -15.14 -18.86
C ALA A 48 -7.47 -13.81 -19.14
N SER A 49 -8.10 -12.68 -18.81
CA SER A 49 -7.51 -11.33 -18.95
C SER A 49 -8.19 -10.34 -18.00
N ALA A 50 -7.57 -9.15 -17.83
CA ALA A 50 -8.18 -8.06 -17.09
C ALA A 50 -9.55 -7.68 -17.68
N ALA A 51 -9.65 -7.58 -19.00
CA ALA A 51 -10.89 -7.29 -19.70
C ALA A 51 -11.98 -8.37 -19.45
N ALA A 52 -11.58 -9.64 -19.42
CA ALA A 52 -12.53 -10.74 -19.15
C ALA A 52 -13.13 -10.69 -17.73
N THR A 53 -12.48 -10.04 -16.76
CA THR A 53 -13.03 -9.85 -15.40
C THR A 53 -14.24 -8.93 -15.39
N LEU A 54 -14.37 -8.05 -16.40
CA LEU A 54 -15.36 -6.97 -16.45
C LEU A 54 -16.78 -7.47 -16.77
N ALA A 55 -16.95 -8.72 -17.18
CA ALA A 55 -18.25 -9.26 -17.63
C ALA A 55 -19.32 -9.17 -16.55
N GLY A 56 -20.14 -8.12 -16.62
CA GLY A 56 -21.21 -7.81 -15.67
C GLY A 56 -20.72 -7.32 -14.30
N ALA A 57 -19.49 -6.85 -14.21
CA ALA A 57 -18.94 -6.28 -12.97
C ALA A 57 -19.68 -4.98 -12.60
N GLU A 58 -20.08 -4.87 -11.36
CA GLU A 58 -20.65 -3.66 -10.74
C GLU A 58 -19.54 -2.79 -10.12
N ILE A 59 -18.44 -3.44 -9.72
CA ILE A 59 -17.26 -2.79 -9.15
C ILE A 59 -16.01 -3.42 -9.77
N VAL A 60 -15.03 -2.58 -10.08
CA VAL A 60 -13.67 -2.98 -10.49
C VAL A 60 -12.69 -2.52 -9.42
N ILE A 61 -11.91 -3.45 -8.87
CA ILE A 61 -10.88 -3.15 -7.87
C ILE A 61 -9.52 -3.47 -8.46
N SER A 62 -8.55 -2.56 -8.32
CA SER A 62 -7.16 -2.80 -8.69
C SER A 62 -6.23 -2.66 -7.50
N MET A 63 -5.17 -3.51 -7.45
CA MET A 63 -4.11 -3.47 -6.46
C MET A 63 -2.77 -3.78 -7.13
N LEU A 64 -2.13 -2.74 -7.67
CA LEU A 64 -0.99 -2.84 -8.59
C LEU A 64 0.27 -2.18 -8.00
N PRO A 65 1.48 -2.55 -8.49
CA PRO A 65 2.74 -2.14 -7.87
C PRO A 65 3.07 -0.65 -7.98
N ALA A 66 2.74 0.02 -9.09
CA ALA A 66 3.18 1.39 -9.38
C ALA A 66 2.26 2.14 -10.34
N SER A 67 2.46 3.47 -10.44
CA SER A 67 1.69 4.38 -11.30
C SER A 67 1.59 3.92 -12.75
N ALA A 68 2.72 3.48 -13.34
CA ALA A 68 2.74 3.03 -14.73
C ALA A 68 1.83 1.81 -14.97
N HIS A 69 1.72 0.90 -13.98
CA HIS A 69 0.83 -0.26 -14.11
C HIS A 69 -0.64 0.14 -14.04
N VAL A 70 -0.99 1.09 -13.17
CA VAL A 70 -2.37 1.59 -13.06
C VAL A 70 -2.75 2.39 -14.32
N GLU A 71 -1.88 3.30 -14.76
CA GLU A 71 -2.11 4.04 -16.00
C GLU A 71 -2.20 3.10 -17.20
N GLY A 72 -1.28 2.14 -17.32
CA GLY A 72 -1.29 1.14 -18.39
C GLY A 72 -2.56 0.28 -18.39
N LEU A 73 -3.02 -0.15 -17.20
CA LEU A 73 -4.26 -0.91 -17.07
C LEU A 73 -5.47 -0.11 -17.55
N TYR A 74 -5.66 1.09 -17.03
CA TYR A 74 -6.89 1.86 -17.28
C TYR A 74 -6.84 2.67 -18.59
N LEU A 75 -5.72 3.33 -18.87
CA LEU A 75 -5.58 4.24 -20.00
C LEU A 75 -5.00 3.58 -21.25
N GLY A 76 -4.21 2.50 -21.03
CA GLY A 76 -3.48 1.82 -22.07
C GLY A 76 -2.01 2.25 -22.16
N SER A 77 -1.23 1.50 -22.93
CA SER A 77 0.18 1.76 -23.22
C SER A 77 0.56 1.19 -24.60
N ASP A 78 1.62 1.70 -25.18
CA ASP A 78 2.20 1.21 -26.43
C ASP A 78 1.18 1.05 -27.58
N GLY A 79 0.27 2.01 -27.71
CA GLY A 79 -0.78 1.99 -28.75
C GLY A 79 -1.92 1.00 -28.49
N LYS A 80 -1.93 0.31 -27.35
CA LYS A 80 -3.04 -0.56 -26.94
C LYS A 80 -3.97 0.20 -25.99
N PRO A 81 -5.31 0.10 -26.20
CA PRO A 81 -6.27 0.73 -25.31
C PRO A 81 -6.25 0.09 -23.92
N GLY A 82 -6.51 0.90 -22.88
CA GLY A 82 -6.74 0.40 -21.53
C GLY A 82 -8.18 -0.07 -21.31
N ILE A 83 -8.40 -0.78 -20.20
CA ILE A 83 -9.71 -1.39 -19.88
C ILE A 83 -10.83 -0.36 -19.64
N LEU A 84 -10.52 0.93 -19.43
CA LEU A 84 -11.56 1.95 -19.30
C LEU A 84 -12.51 1.97 -20.50
N GLN A 85 -12.05 1.56 -21.68
CA GLN A 85 -12.91 1.53 -22.88
C GLN A 85 -13.94 0.41 -22.82
N GLU A 86 -13.73 -0.61 -22.01
CA GLU A 86 -14.58 -1.79 -21.87
C GLU A 86 -15.46 -1.74 -20.60
N ILE A 87 -15.12 -0.87 -19.64
CA ILE A 87 -15.91 -0.67 -18.42
C ILE A 87 -17.22 0.05 -18.78
N ALA A 88 -18.35 -0.49 -18.34
CA ALA A 88 -19.64 0.12 -18.53
C ALA A 88 -19.80 1.41 -17.71
N ALA A 89 -20.53 2.39 -18.26
CA ALA A 89 -20.84 3.60 -17.51
C ALA A 89 -21.59 3.26 -16.20
N GLY A 90 -21.25 3.98 -15.12
CA GLY A 90 -21.82 3.75 -13.80
C GLY A 90 -21.16 2.63 -13.00
N THR A 91 -20.28 1.79 -13.61
CA THR A 91 -19.45 0.83 -12.86
C THR A 91 -18.46 1.58 -11.98
N LEU A 92 -18.39 1.26 -10.70
CA LEU A 92 -17.49 1.92 -9.75
C LEU A 92 -16.08 1.31 -9.84
N VAL A 93 -15.08 2.14 -10.07
CA VAL A 93 -13.66 1.75 -10.02
C VAL A 93 -13.06 2.15 -8.68
N ILE A 94 -12.35 1.23 -8.04
CA ILE A 94 -11.63 1.44 -6.78
C ILE A 94 -10.17 1.03 -7.00
N ASP A 95 -9.25 1.99 -7.06
CA ASP A 95 -7.82 1.68 -7.12
C ASP A 95 -7.20 1.72 -5.72
N SER A 96 -6.82 0.53 -5.21
CA SER A 96 -6.18 0.38 -3.90
C SER A 96 -4.66 0.39 -3.97
N SER A 97 -4.09 0.64 -5.13
CA SER A 97 -2.64 0.77 -5.34
C SER A 97 -2.07 2.00 -4.63
N THR A 98 -0.79 1.98 -4.29
CA THR A 98 -0.08 3.18 -3.83
C THR A 98 0.71 3.77 -5.00
N ILE A 99 0.21 4.87 -5.54
CA ILE A 99 0.67 5.53 -6.76
C ILE A 99 0.77 7.05 -6.57
N ALA A 100 1.31 7.75 -7.56
CA ALA A 100 1.27 9.21 -7.59
C ALA A 100 -0.17 9.74 -7.62
N ALA A 101 -0.47 10.75 -6.80
CA ALA A 101 -1.78 11.39 -6.80
C ALA A 101 -2.14 11.99 -8.17
N ALA A 102 -1.13 12.43 -8.94
CA ALA A 102 -1.32 12.89 -10.32
C ALA A 102 -1.82 11.76 -11.24
N SER A 103 -1.26 10.55 -11.12
CA SER A 103 -1.70 9.38 -11.89
C SER A 103 -3.13 8.99 -11.55
N SER A 104 -3.48 9.00 -10.26
CA SER A 104 -4.86 8.76 -9.82
C SER A 104 -5.84 9.78 -10.42
N ARG A 105 -5.51 11.08 -10.35
CA ARG A 105 -6.34 12.13 -10.98
C ARG A 105 -6.47 11.95 -12.48
N LYS A 106 -5.38 11.61 -13.18
CA LYS A 106 -5.37 11.35 -14.63
C LYS A 106 -6.34 10.23 -15.02
N VAL A 107 -6.36 9.14 -14.25
CA VAL A 107 -7.29 8.02 -14.45
C VAL A 107 -8.72 8.46 -14.15
N ALA A 108 -8.97 9.17 -13.04
CA ALA A 108 -10.29 9.67 -12.69
C ALA A 108 -10.86 10.63 -13.74
N GLU A 109 -10.06 11.55 -14.28
CA GLU A 109 -10.45 12.48 -15.35
C GLU A 109 -10.82 11.74 -16.65
N ALA A 110 -10.05 10.72 -17.03
CA ALA A 110 -10.34 9.91 -18.21
C ALA A 110 -11.63 9.08 -18.02
N ALA A 111 -11.83 8.50 -16.84
CA ALA A 111 -13.01 7.73 -16.49
C ALA A 111 -14.30 8.60 -16.44
N ALA A 112 -14.20 9.81 -15.88
CA ALA A 112 -15.32 10.74 -15.79
C ALA A 112 -15.92 11.11 -17.16
N LYS A 113 -15.09 11.23 -18.22
CA LYS A 113 -15.53 11.45 -19.59
C LYS A 113 -16.42 10.32 -20.13
N ARG A 114 -16.41 9.16 -19.46
CA ARG A 114 -17.19 7.97 -19.81
C ARG A 114 -18.31 7.68 -18.79
N GLY A 115 -18.52 8.56 -17.81
CA GLY A 115 -19.50 8.35 -16.74
C GLY A 115 -19.10 7.19 -15.79
N ILE A 116 -17.81 6.95 -15.62
CA ILE A 116 -17.27 5.91 -14.73
C ILE A 116 -16.73 6.60 -13.47
N PRO A 117 -17.35 6.41 -12.30
CA PRO A 117 -16.85 6.91 -11.03
C PRO A 117 -15.57 6.17 -10.60
N VAL A 118 -14.61 6.91 -10.03
CA VAL A 118 -13.31 6.37 -9.59
C VAL A 118 -13.01 6.85 -8.18
N LEU A 119 -12.61 5.91 -7.32
CA LEU A 119 -12.04 6.16 -6.01
C LEU A 119 -10.57 5.71 -5.99
N ASP A 120 -9.69 6.56 -5.51
CA ASP A 120 -8.36 6.15 -5.06
C ASP A 120 -8.44 5.75 -3.59
N ALA A 121 -8.12 4.51 -3.29
CA ALA A 121 -8.33 3.91 -1.98
C ALA A 121 -7.10 3.11 -1.49
N PRO A 122 -5.90 3.74 -1.45
CA PRO A 122 -4.71 3.08 -0.93
C PRO A 122 -4.91 2.64 0.53
N VAL A 123 -4.16 1.60 0.91
CA VAL A 123 -4.34 0.90 2.17
C VAL A 123 -3.13 0.97 3.10
N SER A 124 -3.39 0.83 4.39
CA SER A 124 -2.40 0.60 5.43
C SER A 124 -2.78 -0.61 6.27
N GLY A 125 -1.78 -1.37 6.77
CA GLY A 125 -1.99 -2.59 7.57
C GLY A 125 -1.15 -3.79 7.10
N GLY A 126 -0.44 -3.65 5.96
CA GLY A 126 0.42 -4.68 5.40
C GLY A 126 -0.33 -5.98 5.05
N THR A 127 0.43 -7.01 4.73
CA THR A 127 -0.13 -8.32 4.34
C THR A 127 -0.96 -8.97 5.44
N GLY A 128 -0.57 -8.77 6.71
CA GLY A 128 -1.35 -9.24 7.86
C GLY A 128 -2.74 -8.63 7.92
N GLY A 129 -2.84 -7.31 7.73
CA GLY A 129 -4.11 -6.61 7.66
C GLY A 129 -4.96 -7.02 6.45
N ALA A 130 -4.33 -7.26 5.30
CA ALA A 130 -5.02 -7.75 4.10
C ALA A 130 -5.64 -9.14 4.33
N ILE A 131 -4.90 -10.05 4.95
CA ILE A 131 -5.38 -11.41 5.29
C ILE A 131 -6.52 -11.33 6.32
N ALA A 132 -6.35 -10.53 7.35
CA ALA A 132 -7.32 -10.42 8.45
C ALA A 132 -8.57 -9.57 8.10
N GLY A 133 -8.58 -8.85 6.96
CA GLY A 133 -9.65 -7.92 6.63
C GLY A 133 -9.71 -6.69 7.53
N THR A 134 -8.57 -6.25 8.04
CA THR A 134 -8.45 -5.15 9.02
C THR A 134 -7.68 -3.94 8.48
N LEU A 135 -7.61 -3.80 7.16
CA LEU A 135 -6.93 -2.68 6.53
C LEU A 135 -7.55 -1.34 6.92
N THR A 136 -6.73 -0.30 6.87
CA THR A 136 -7.20 1.09 6.87
C THR A 136 -7.18 1.61 5.44
N PHE A 137 -8.33 2.01 4.91
CA PHE A 137 -8.49 2.65 3.61
C PHE A 137 -8.45 4.17 3.75
N MET A 138 -7.68 4.82 2.89
CA MET A 138 -7.62 6.27 2.74
C MET A 138 -8.24 6.60 1.39
N VAL A 139 -9.48 7.08 1.39
CA VAL A 139 -10.27 7.16 0.16
C VAL A 139 -10.35 8.58 -0.36
N GLY A 140 -9.94 8.78 -1.61
CA GLY A 140 -10.16 10.00 -2.39
C GLY A 140 -11.21 9.77 -3.48
N GLY A 141 -12.03 10.78 -3.72
CA GLY A 141 -13.09 10.76 -4.73
C GLY A 141 -14.40 11.35 -4.19
N ASP A 142 -15.48 11.11 -4.90
CA ASP A 142 -16.81 11.62 -4.50
C ASP A 142 -17.36 10.87 -3.28
N THR A 143 -17.99 11.58 -2.36
CA THR A 143 -18.57 11.02 -1.14
C THR A 143 -19.69 10.02 -1.44
N ALA A 144 -20.52 10.28 -2.46
CA ALA A 144 -21.60 9.36 -2.82
C ALA A 144 -21.04 8.04 -3.37
N ASP A 145 -19.94 8.08 -4.11
CA ASP A 145 -19.26 6.88 -4.61
C ASP A 145 -18.58 6.12 -3.47
N LEU A 146 -18.02 6.82 -2.48
CA LEU A 146 -17.50 6.18 -1.26
C LEU A 146 -18.61 5.43 -0.51
N GLU A 147 -19.78 6.03 -0.34
CA GLU A 147 -20.89 5.33 0.34
C GLU A 147 -21.37 4.09 -0.44
N ARG A 148 -21.31 4.12 -1.77
CA ARG A 148 -21.54 2.93 -2.61
C ARG A 148 -20.46 1.86 -2.42
N ALA A 149 -19.19 2.27 -2.25
CA ALA A 149 -18.05 1.37 -2.04
C ALA A 149 -18.01 0.79 -0.63
N ARG A 150 -18.54 1.51 0.37
CA ARG A 150 -18.40 1.19 1.80
C ARG A 150 -18.72 -0.27 2.15
N PRO A 151 -19.85 -0.88 1.69
CA PRO A 151 -20.15 -2.27 2.02
C PRO A 151 -19.12 -3.28 1.54
N VAL A 152 -18.39 -2.94 0.47
CA VAL A 152 -17.31 -3.76 -0.11
C VAL A 152 -16.00 -3.50 0.63
N LEU A 153 -15.66 -2.25 0.91
CA LEU A 153 -14.45 -1.87 1.64
C LEU A 153 -14.43 -2.43 3.06
N GLU A 154 -15.58 -2.47 3.75
CA GLU A 154 -15.74 -3.04 5.09
C GLU A 154 -15.46 -4.56 5.17
N LYS A 155 -15.45 -5.26 4.03
CA LYS A 155 -15.06 -6.68 3.99
C LYS A 155 -13.54 -6.87 3.93
N MET A 156 -12.80 -5.81 3.63
CA MET A 156 -11.34 -5.83 3.50
C MET A 156 -10.64 -4.97 4.55
N GLY A 157 -11.36 -4.07 5.23
CA GLY A 157 -10.77 -3.13 6.18
C GLY A 157 -11.67 -2.79 7.36
N ALA A 158 -11.03 -2.43 8.47
CA ALA A 158 -11.68 -2.00 9.70
C ALA A 158 -11.90 -0.49 9.77
N ASN A 159 -11.09 0.29 9.04
CA ASN A 159 -11.17 1.75 9.05
C ASN A 159 -11.25 2.27 7.61
N ILE A 160 -12.19 3.18 7.36
CA ILE A 160 -12.41 3.79 6.04
C ILE A 160 -12.52 5.30 6.25
N PHE A 161 -11.53 6.05 5.76
CA PHE A 161 -11.46 7.50 5.87
C PHE A 161 -11.65 8.16 4.52
N HIS A 162 -12.57 9.11 4.42
CA HIS A 162 -12.67 9.99 3.25
C HIS A 162 -11.65 11.12 3.38
N ALA A 163 -10.65 11.14 2.52
CA ALA A 163 -9.55 12.11 2.56
C ALA A 163 -9.84 13.38 1.72
N GLY A 164 -10.87 13.35 0.89
CA GLY A 164 -11.22 14.45 -0.02
C GLY A 164 -11.45 13.98 -1.45
N GLY A 165 -11.34 14.87 -2.43
CA GLY A 165 -11.53 14.56 -3.86
C GLY A 165 -10.47 13.62 -4.44
N ALA A 166 -10.53 13.38 -5.76
CA ALA A 166 -9.63 12.47 -6.46
C ALA A 166 -8.14 12.75 -6.20
N GLY A 167 -7.38 11.72 -5.85
CA GLY A 167 -5.97 11.76 -5.47
C GLY A 167 -5.71 12.13 -4.02
N ALA A 168 -6.75 12.46 -3.21
CA ALA A 168 -6.57 12.80 -1.81
C ALA A 168 -6.21 11.57 -0.97
N GLY A 169 -6.72 10.38 -1.29
CA GLY A 169 -6.34 9.13 -0.66
C GLY A 169 -4.86 8.83 -0.86
N GLN A 170 -4.36 8.97 -2.08
CA GLN A 170 -2.93 8.82 -2.38
C GLN A 170 -2.08 9.83 -1.62
N THR A 171 -2.50 11.10 -1.57
CA THR A 171 -1.80 12.14 -0.81
C THR A 171 -1.75 11.79 0.69
N ALA A 172 -2.87 11.37 1.28
CA ALA A 172 -2.91 10.93 2.68
C ALA A 172 -1.96 9.74 2.92
N LYS A 173 -1.95 8.77 2.01
CA LYS A 173 -1.08 7.59 2.09
C LYS A 173 0.41 7.96 2.06
N ILE A 174 0.85 8.79 1.12
CA ILE A 174 2.27 9.17 1.03
C ILE A 174 2.72 10.03 2.22
N CYS A 175 1.85 10.90 2.75
CA CYS A 175 2.14 11.64 3.98
C CYS A 175 2.34 10.70 5.17
N ASN A 176 1.43 9.72 5.34
CA ASN A 176 1.57 8.71 6.38
C ASN A 176 2.87 7.91 6.25
N ASN A 177 3.20 7.45 5.03
CA ASN A 177 4.39 6.60 4.84
C ASN A 177 5.69 7.40 4.89
N MET A 178 5.69 8.69 4.52
CA MET A 178 6.83 9.58 4.75
C MET A 178 7.11 9.72 6.26
N LEU A 179 6.08 9.97 7.06
CA LEU A 179 6.24 10.03 8.52
C LEU A 179 6.71 8.69 9.07
N LEU A 180 6.15 7.56 8.61
CA LEU A 180 6.54 6.22 9.03
C LEU A 180 8.03 5.95 8.75
N GLY A 181 8.53 6.33 7.58
CA GLY A 181 9.96 6.19 7.23
C GLY A 181 10.87 7.00 8.16
N VAL A 182 10.51 8.24 8.48
CA VAL A 182 11.23 9.10 9.42
C VAL A 182 11.23 8.51 10.83
N LEU A 183 10.08 8.05 11.31
CA LEU A 183 9.93 7.42 12.62
C LEU A 183 10.77 6.15 12.75
N MET A 184 10.80 5.32 11.70
CA MET A 184 11.59 4.09 11.72
C MET A 184 13.08 4.38 11.79
N ILE A 185 13.58 5.34 11.04
CA ILE A 185 14.99 5.75 11.09
C ILE A 185 15.32 6.30 12.48
N GLY A 186 14.56 7.27 12.99
CA GLY A 186 14.82 7.87 14.29
C GLY A 186 14.77 6.86 15.44
N THR A 187 13.82 5.92 15.38
CA THR A 187 13.73 4.80 16.34
C THR A 187 14.97 3.89 16.25
N SER A 188 15.41 3.59 15.03
CA SER A 188 16.62 2.76 14.80
C SER A 188 17.87 3.41 15.33
N GLU A 189 18.06 4.72 15.09
CA GLU A 189 19.19 5.49 15.59
C GLU A 189 19.21 5.55 17.12
N ALA A 190 18.07 5.84 17.74
CA ALA A 190 17.95 5.90 19.20
C ALA A 190 18.28 4.56 19.87
N LEU A 191 17.76 3.44 19.34
CA LEU A 191 18.06 2.11 19.83
C LEU A 191 19.52 1.72 19.61
N ALA A 192 20.08 2.00 18.44
CA ALA A 192 21.49 1.73 18.13
C ALA A 192 22.42 2.52 19.04
N LEU A 193 22.14 3.80 19.28
CA LEU A 193 22.90 4.64 20.22
C LEU A 193 22.88 4.09 21.64
N GLY A 194 21.70 3.69 22.14
CA GLY A 194 21.56 3.14 23.48
C GLY A 194 22.34 1.84 23.65
N VAL A 195 22.22 0.92 22.67
CA VAL A 195 22.96 -0.35 22.68
C VAL A 195 24.48 -0.11 22.63
N ALA A 196 24.94 0.85 21.83
CA ALA A 196 26.37 1.22 21.77
C ALA A 196 26.89 1.75 23.12
N ASN A 197 26.00 2.32 23.95
CA ASN A 197 26.31 2.74 25.32
C ASN A 197 26.05 1.65 26.39
N GLY A 198 25.77 0.41 25.98
CA GLY A 198 25.61 -0.72 26.89
C GLY A 198 24.19 -0.89 27.47
N LEU A 199 23.21 -0.16 26.98
CA LEU A 199 21.82 -0.32 27.43
C LEU A 199 21.20 -1.61 26.85
N ASP A 200 20.41 -2.27 27.65
CA ASP A 200 19.55 -3.35 27.16
C ASP A 200 18.46 -2.78 26.22
N PRO A 201 18.32 -3.27 24.99
CA PRO A 201 17.37 -2.72 24.03
C PRO A 201 15.90 -2.89 24.44
N LYS A 202 15.54 -3.92 25.23
CA LYS A 202 14.18 -4.11 25.75
C LYS A 202 13.87 -3.05 26.80
N VAL A 203 14.80 -2.81 27.71
CA VAL A 203 14.66 -1.79 28.76
C VAL A 203 14.57 -0.40 28.13
N LEU A 204 15.45 -0.08 27.17
CA LEU A 204 15.42 1.19 26.48
C LEU A 204 14.11 1.38 25.70
N SER A 205 13.63 0.36 24.99
CA SER A 205 12.35 0.40 24.27
C SER A 205 11.18 0.71 25.22
N GLU A 206 11.16 0.11 26.42
CA GLU A 206 10.11 0.36 27.40
C GLU A 206 10.18 1.78 27.98
N ILE A 207 11.39 2.29 28.24
CA ILE A 207 11.58 3.68 28.65
C ILE A 207 11.05 4.65 27.59
N MET A 208 11.45 4.46 26.34
CA MET A 208 11.01 5.32 25.22
C MET A 208 9.50 5.25 25.01
N ARG A 209 8.92 4.04 25.12
CA ARG A 209 7.47 3.81 24.98
C ARG A 209 6.64 4.57 26.02
N ARG A 210 7.16 4.71 27.25
CA ARG A 210 6.50 5.41 28.35
C ARG A 210 6.90 6.88 28.47
N SER A 211 7.76 7.34 27.57
CA SER A 211 8.25 8.71 27.54
C SER A 211 7.86 9.41 26.23
N SER A 212 8.37 10.60 26.00
CA SER A 212 8.09 11.41 24.81
C SER A 212 8.59 10.81 23.49
N GLY A 213 9.42 9.77 23.51
CA GLY A 213 9.90 9.05 22.34
C GLY A 213 8.96 7.96 21.82
N GLY A 214 7.81 7.72 22.47
CA GLY A 214 6.81 6.74 22.05
C GLY A 214 6.30 7.01 20.64
N ASN A 215 6.25 5.98 19.81
CA ASN A 215 5.78 6.07 18.42
C ASN A 215 5.43 4.68 17.87
N TRP A 216 4.69 4.65 16.72
CA TRP A 216 4.22 3.40 16.13
C TRP A 216 5.35 2.41 15.77
N ALA A 217 6.48 2.90 15.22
CA ALA A 217 7.60 2.03 14.85
C ALA A 217 8.19 1.32 16.08
N LEU A 218 8.33 2.04 17.19
CA LEU A 218 8.81 1.49 18.46
C LEU A 218 7.82 0.50 19.09
N GLU A 219 6.51 0.85 19.10
CA GLU A 219 5.50 0.16 19.90
C GLU A 219 4.85 -1.03 19.20
N LYS A 220 4.77 -0.99 17.87
CA LYS A 220 4.07 -1.98 17.05
C LYS A 220 4.96 -2.71 16.06
N TYR A 221 6.17 -2.19 15.80
CA TYR A 221 7.02 -2.67 14.72
C TYR A 221 8.52 -2.51 15.03
N ASN A 222 8.93 -2.80 16.26
CA ASN A 222 10.27 -2.51 16.75
C ASN A 222 11.38 -3.06 15.84
N PRO A 223 12.33 -2.22 15.38
CA PRO A 223 13.39 -2.62 14.45
C PRO A 223 14.51 -3.46 15.07
N MET A 224 14.59 -3.53 16.41
CA MET A 224 15.65 -4.27 17.12
C MET A 224 15.26 -5.75 17.27
N PRO A 225 16.09 -6.69 16.74
CA PRO A 225 15.85 -8.12 16.92
C PRO A 225 15.72 -8.53 18.39
N GLY A 226 14.76 -9.42 18.67
CA GLY A 226 14.55 -9.97 20.03
C GLY A 226 13.80 -9.04 21.00
N VAL A 227 13.48 -7.80 20.61
CA VAL A 227 12.64 -6.90 21.43
C VAL A 227 11.15 -7.24 21.26
N MET A 228 10.71 -7.48 20.03
CA MET A 228 9.33 -7.82 19.69
C MET A 228 9.33 -9.07 18.81
N GLU A 229 8.88 -10.20 19.32
CA GLU A 229 8.89 -11.50 18.59
C GLU A 229 8.04 -11.49 17.32
N THR A 230 6.94 -10.73 17.32
CA THR A 230 6.03 -10.63 16.17
C THR A 230 6.55 -9.75 15.06
N SER A 231 7.54 -8.87 15.31
CA SER A 231 8.09 -7.97 14.31
C SER A 231 8.96 -8.70 13.28
N PRO A 232 9.05 -8.23 12.03
CA PRO A 232 9.97 -8.76 11.03
C PRO A 232 11.44 -8.74 11.49
N ALA A 233 11.83 -7.80 12.32
CA ALA A 233 13.19 -7.71 12.87
C ALA A 233 13.59 -9.02 13.61
N SER A 234 12.68 -9.65 14.34
CA SER A 234 12.91 -10.92 15.04
C SER A 234 12.85 -12.15 14.12
N LYS A 235 12.58 -11.95 12.82
CA LYS A 235 12.51 -12.98 11.76
C LYS A 235 13.51 -12.69 10.65
N ASN A 236 14.69 -12.18 10.99
CA ASN A 236 15.72 -11.75 10.05
C ASN A 236 15.23 -10.73 9.01
N TYR A 237 14.25 -9.89 9.37
CA TYR A 237 13.60 -8.91 8.50
C TYR A 237 12.90 -9.52 7.28
N ALA A 238 12.49 -10.78 7.36
CA ALA A 238 11.75 -11.44 6.31
C ALA A 238 10.25 -11.08 6.36
N GLY A 239 9.66 -10.86 5.17
CA GLY A 239 8.25 -10.47 5.05
C GLY A 239 8.00 -8.99 5.37
N GLY A 240 6.82 -8.66 5.85
CA GLY A 240 6.44 -7.29 6.21
C GLY A 240 6.31 -6.34 5.02
N PHE A 241 6.84 -5.13 5.15
CA PHE A 241 6.82 -4.08 4.14
C PHE A 241 8.24 -3.82 3.63
N GLY A 242 8.53 -4.19 2.38
CA GLY A 242 9.88 -4.16 1.83
C GLY A 242 10.52 -2.77 1.79
N THR A 243 11.84 -2.74 1.95
CA THR A 243 12.67 -1.52 1.85
C THR A 243 12.44 -0.80 0.52
N ASP A 244 12.37 -1.53 -0.62
CA ASP A 244 12.12 -0.91 -1.94
C ASP A 244 10.71 -0.31 -2.05
N LEU A 245 9.73 -0.88 -1.36
CA LEU A 245 8.38 -0.31 -1.29
C LEU A 245 8.35 0.96 -0.44
N MET A 246 9.08 1.00 0.67
CA MET A 246 9.24 2.22 1.46
C MET A 246 9.97 3.30 0.65
N LEU A 247 11.05 2.94 -0.05
CA LEU A 247 11.79 3.85 -0.92
C LEU A 247 10.90 4.42 -2.03
N LYS A 248 10.07 3.59 -2.67
CA LYS A 248 9.08 4.02 -3.66
C LYS A 248 8.10 5.04 -3.05
N ASP A 249 7.54 4.74 -1.90
CA ASP A 249 6.54 5.61 -1.26
C ASP A 249 7.15 6.96 -0.83
N LEU A 250 8.40 6.95 -0.33
CA LEU A 250 9.15 8.16 -0.04
C LEU A 250 9.46 8.95 -1.32
N GLY A 251 9.74 8.27 -2.44
CA GLY A 251 9.88 8.90 -3.75
C GLY A 251 8.61 9.63 -4.17
N LEU A 252 7.46 8.97 -4.11
CA LEU A 252 6.16 9.58 -4.40
C LEU A 252 5.87 10.79 -3.50
N ALA A 253 6.26 10.73 -2.22
CA ALA A 253 6.10 11.85 -1.30
C ALA A 253 6.97 13.04 -1.71
N GLN A 254 8.23 12.83 -2.11
CA GLN A 254 9.12 13.90 -2.55
C GLN A 254 8.69 14.50 -3.89
N GLU A 255 8.23 13.68 -4.85
CA GLU A 255 7.68 14.15 -6.12
C GLU A 255 6.44 15.04 -5.88
N ASN A 256 5.54 14.61 -5.01
CA ASN A 256 4.36 15.39 -4.67
C ASN A 256 4.73 16.69 -3.93
N ALA A 257 5.68 16.64 -2.99
CA ALA A 257 6.16 17.81 -2.27
C ALA A 257 6.74 18.85 -3.22
N ALA A 258 7.56 18.42 -4.21
CA ALA A 258 8.11 19.30 -5.22
C ALA A 258 7.01 19.95 -6.08
N ALA A 259 6.00 19.17 -6.50
CA ALA A 259 4.91 19.66 -7.33
C ALA A 259 4.07 20.75 -6.64
N VAL A 260 3.88 20.66 -5.31
CA VAL A 260 3.13 21.65 -4.53
C VAL A 260 4.01 22.65 -3.78
N ARG A 261 5.34 22.59 -3.98
CA ARG A 261 6.34 23.43 -3.31
C ARG A 261 6.31 23.33 -1.78
N ALA A 262 6.02 22.14 -1.25
CA ALA A 262 6.09 21.89 0.20
C ALA A 262 7.52 21.52 0.62
N SER A 263 7.98 22.04 1.76
CA SER A 263 9.29 21.72 2.33
C SER A 263 9.19 20.46 3.19
N THR A 264 9.91 19.40 2.82
CA THR A 264 9.93 18.10 3.53
C THR A 264 11.37 17.60 3.75
N PRO A 265 12.24 18.35 4.48
CA PRO A 265 13.67 18.02 4.59
C PRO A 265 13.90 16.64 5.23
N LEU A 266 13.17 16.26 6.27
CA LEU A 266 13.29 14.95 6.90
C LEU A 266 12.82 13.83 5.96
N GLY A 267 11.74 14.05 5.19
CA GLY A 267 11.27 13.10 4.19
C GLY A 267 12.31 12.87 3.08
N GLY A 268 12.98 13.93 2.63
CA GLY A 268 14.07 13.85 1.65
C GLY A 268 15.29 13.09 2.19
N LEU A 269 15.67 13.36 3.44
CA LEU A 269 16.75 12.63 4.11
C LEU A 269 16.40 11.15 4.27
N ALA A 270 15.18 10.84 4.75
CA ALA A 270 14.70 9.47 4.89
C ALA A 270 14.75 8.72 3.56
N ARG A 271 14.28 9.33 2.45
CA ARG A 271 14.37 8.74 1.11
C ARG A 271 15.82 8.37 0.76
N ASN A 272 16.79 9.24 1.00
CA ASN A 272 18.17 8.99 0.66
C ASN A 272 18.79 7.88 1.53
N ILE A 273 18.43 7.80 2.81
CA ILE A 273 18.87 6.73 3.71
C ILE A 273 18.32 5.37 3.20
N TYR A 274 17.02 5.28 2.87
CA TYR A 274 16.45 4.07 2.30
C TYR A 274 17.02 3.72 0.93
N ALA A 275 17.35 4.71 0.09
CA ALA A 275 18.02 4.47 -1.18
C ALA A 275 19.42 3.84 -0.97
N THR A 276 20.21 4.36 -0.03
CA THR A 276 21.51 3.79 0.34
C THR A 276 21.36 2.35 0.86
N HIS A 277 20.35 2.09 1.70
CA HIS A 277 20.09 0.76 2.25
C HIS A 277 19.66 -0.25 1.18
N SER A 278 18.79 0.17 0.24
CA SER A 278 18.39 -0.64 -0.92
C SER A 278 19.59 -0.97 -1.81
N LEU A 279 20.42 0.04 -2.15
CA LEU A 279 21.63 -0.16 -2.97
C LEU A 279 22.67 -1.09 -2.32
N ALA A 280 22.68 -1.19 -0.98
CA ALA A 280 23.49 -2.17 -0.25
C ALA A 280 22.96 -3.62 -0.34
N GLY A 281 21.92 -3.88 -1.14
CA GLY A 281 21.35 -5.20 -1.37
C GLY A 281 20.20 -5.58 -0.42
N HIS A 282 19.67 -4.62 0.33
CA HIS A 282 18.62 -4.87 1.32
C HIS A 282 17.19 -4.51 0.85
N GLY A 283 17.00 -4.29 -0.46
CA GLY A 283 15.71 -3.88 -1.04
C GLY A 283 14.54 -4.81 -0.74
N ALA A 284 14.79 -6.12 -0.72
CA ALA A 284 13.77 -7.14 -0.43
C ALA A 284 13.49 -7.33 1.07
N LEU A 285 14.38 -6.86 1.96
CA LEU A 285 14.17 -6.95 3.41
C LEU A 285 13.08 -5.97 3.84
N ASP A 286 12.45 -6.27 4.96
CA ASP A 286 11.51 -5.35 5.61
C ASP A 286 12.17 -3.99 5.90
N PHE A 287 11.42 -2.91 5.76
CA PHE A 287 11.92 -1.53 5.91
C PHE A 287 12.53 -1.25 7.29
N SER A 288 12.17 -2.01 8.33
CA SER A 288 12.78 -1.93 9.64
C SER A 288 14.25 -2.38 9.65
N SER A 289 14.70 -3.08 8.58
CA SER A 289 16.10 -3.48 8.40
C SER A 289 17.06 -2.30 8.24
N VAL A 290 16.55 -1.08 8.05
CA VAL A 290 17.34 0.17 8.02
C VAL A 290 18.22 0.33 9.28
N ILE A 291 17.86 -0.29 10.40
CA ILE A 291 18.69 -0.32 11.61
C ILE A 291 20.08 -0.93 11.36
N LYS A 292 20.22 -1.87 10.41
CA LYS A 292 21.53 -2.44 10.03
C LYS A 292 22.48 -1.37 9.49
N LEU A 293 21.94 -0.44 8.69
CA LEU A 293 22.73 0.66 8.15
C LEU A 293 23.31 1.55 9.27
N VAL A 294 22.48 1.90 10.27
CA VAL A 294 22.91 2.76 11.39
C VAL A 294 23.80 2.03 12.39
N GLN A 295 23.77 0.68 12.41
CA GLN A 295 24.69 -0.13 13.22
C GLN A 295 26.02 -0.46 12.52
N GLY A 296 26.18 -0.07 11.24
CA GLY A 296 27.37 -0.40 10.44
C GLY A 296 27.49 -1.90 10.11
N LYS A 297 26.38 -2.58 9.90
CA LYS A 297 26.32 -4.04 9.66
C LYS A 297 25.72 -4.37 8.29
#